data_7a4cf9d44998a05518fbeb2a2c8e0a08
#
_entry.id   7a4cf9d44998a05518fbeb2a2c8e0a08
#
_cell.length_a   1.000
_cell.length_b   1.000
_cell.length_c   1.000
_cell.angle_alpha   90.00
_cell.angle_beta   90.00
_cell.angle_gamma   90.00
#
_symmetry.space_group_name_H-M   'P 1'
#
loop_
_entity.id
_entity.type
_entity.pdbx_description
1 polymer ?
#
loop_
_entity_poly.entity_id
_entity_poly.type
_entity_poly.pdbx_seq_one_letter_code
_entity_poly.pdbx_strand_id
1 'polypeptide(L)'
;WGPIVAQYVGAALLALGLVGVGVWASSVARSQITAFILGVAVMFVLILFGLDPLIVGLPPTLGTIAANLGVLSHFQNMGRGVIDLRDAIYFLSLAGVFLALAYGTLLGRKLAPGRAARRRLVVGVALAVATLVVVNLMGSHINGRLDLTPGHMYTLSSGTKQIVDALPDV
;
A
#
# COMPACT_ATOMS: atom_id res chain seq x y z
N TRP A 1 -20.65 -4.50 -15.05
CA TRP A 1 -20.62 -3.61 -13.87
C TRP A 1 -19.47 -3.94 -12.92
N GLY A 2 -19.12 -5.21 -12.74
CA GLY A 2 -18.13 -5.64 -11.77
C GLY A 2 -16.76 -4.98 -11.92
N PRO A 3 -16.11 -4.95 -13.09
CA PRO A 3 -14.83 -4.28 -13.29
C PRO A 3 -14.88 -2.78 -13.01
N ILE A 4 -16.01 -2.13 -13.31
CA ILE A 4 -16.20 -0.70 -13.03
C ILE A 4 -16.20 -0.46 -11.51
N VAL A 5 -16.95 -1.27 -10.76
CA VAL A 5 -16.98 -1.17 -9.29
C VAL A 5 -15.59 -1.39 -8.70
N ALA A 6 -14.86 -2.41 -9.17
CA ALA A 6 -13.50 -2.68 -8.71
C ALA A 6 -12.55 -1.50 -8.95
N GLN A 7 -12.64 -0.85 -10.12
CA GLN A 7 -11.84 0.34 -10.43
C GLN A 7 -12.18 1.52 -9.52
N TYR A 8 -13.46 1.77 -9.22
CA TYR A 8 -13.85 2.84 -8.30
C TYR A 8 -13.37 2.57 -6.88
N VAL A 9 -13.48 1.33 -6.40
CA VAL A 9 -12.97 0.94 -5.09
C VAL A 9 -11.45 1.11 -5.05
N GLY A 10 -10.74 0.63 -6.08
CA GLY A 10 -9.30 0.82 -6.21
C GLY A 10 -8.88 2.30 -6.21
N ALA A 11 -9.59 3.14 -6.98
CA ALA A 11 -9.33 4.57 -7.02
C ALA A 11 -9.57 5.25 -5.66
N ALA A 12 -10.62 4.86 -4.92
CA ALA A 12 -10.88 5.37 -3.58
C ALA A 12 -9.80 4.98 -2.58
N LEU A 13 -9.33 3.72 -2.62
CA LEU A 13 -8.24 3.23 -1.78
C LEU A 13 -6.91 3.92 -2.11
N LEU A 14 -6.61 4.06 -3.40
CA LEU A 14 -5.45 4.82 -3.87
C LEU A 14 -5.49 6.27 -3.36
N ALA A 15 -6.64 6.94 -3.53
CA ALA A 15 -6.82 8.31 -3.06
C ALA A 15 -6.61 8.42 -1.54
N LEU A 16 -7.10 7.46 -0.76
CA LEU A 16 -6.90 7.41 0.68
C LEU A 16 -5.41 7.33 1.04
N GLY A 17 -4.64 6.46 0.36
CA GLY A 17 -3.20 6.35 0.53
C GLY A 17 -2.48 7.66 0.22
N LEU A 18 -2.80 8.28 -0.92
CA LEU A 18 -2.18 9.54 -1.35
C LEU A 18 -2.56 10.73 -0.45
N VAL A 19 -3.79 10.76 0.07
CA VAL A 19 -4.21 11.76 1.09
C VAL A 19 -3.36 11.61 2.35
N GLY A 20 -3.08 10.38 2.80
CA GLY A 20 -2.17 10.13 3.92
C GLY A 20 -0.79 10.75 3.70
N VAL A 21 -0.21 10.57 2.50
CA VAL A 21 1.06 11.21 2.10
C VAL A 21 0.96 12.73 2.18
N GLY A 22 -0.11 13.31 1.63
CA GLY A 22 -0.35 14.77 1.65
C GLY A 22 -0.46 15.34 3.06
N VAL A 23 -1.18 14.65 3.95
CA VAL A 23 -1.32 15.04 5.37
C VAL A 23 0.05 15.00 6.07
N TRP A 24 0.84 13.95 5.83
CA TRP A 24 2.19 13.87 6.38
C TRP A 24 3.08 15.00 5.84
N ALA A 25 3.13 15.22 4.54
CA ALA A 25 3.92 16.27 3.92
C ALA A 25 3.56 17.64 4.49
N SER A 26 2.26 17.92 4.67
CA SER A 26 1.77 19.15 5.32
C SER A 26 2.18 19.25 6.79
N SER A 27 2.24 18.13 7.51
CA SER A 27 2.66 18.11 8.91
C SER A 27 4.14 18.42 9.11
N VAL A 28 4.99 18.07 8.16
CA VAL A 28 6.45 18.29 8.20
C VAL A 28 6.83 19.68 7.71
N ALA A 29 6.18 20.15 6.67
CA ALA A 29 6.52 21.40 5.99
C ALA A 29 6.17 22.65 6.82
N ARG A 30 6.90 23.73 6.56
CA ARG A 30 6.65 25.04 7.16
C ARG A 30 5.86 25.99 6.24
N SER A 31 5.76 25.68 4.97
CA SER A 31 4.99 26.43 3.98
C SER A 31 4.18 25.51 3.08
N GLN A 32 3.12 26.03 2.49
CA GLN A 32 2.27 25.28 1.54
C GLN A 32 3.06 24.80 0.32
N ILE A 33 3.95 25.66 -0.19
CA ILE A 33 4.78 25.33 -1.36
C ILE A 33 5.70 24.14 -1.04
N THR A 34 6.36 24.17 0.12
CA THR A 34 7.22 23.07 0.57
C THR A 34 6.41 21.79 0.79
N ALA A 35 5.21 21.88 1.37
CA ALA A 35 4.33 20.75 1.55
C ALA A 35 3.94 20.09 0.21
N PHE A 36 3.58 20.94 -0.77
CA PHE A 36 3.24 20.49 -2.11
C PHE A 36 4.40 19.77 -2.80
N ILE A 37 5.58 20.40 -2.81
CA ILE A 37 6.77 19.82 -3.45
C ILE A 37 7.13 18.49 -2.79
N LEU A 38 7.14 18.44 -1.46
CA LEU A 38 7.45 17.20 -0.72
C LEU A 38 6.42 16.10 -0.99
N GLY A 39 5.13 16.43 -0.97
CA GLY A 39 4.05 15.49 -1.26
C GLY A 39 4.16 14.91 -2.67
N VAL A 40 4.34 15.78 -3.68
CA VAL A 40 4.52 15.36 -5.08
C VAL A 40 5.77 14.49 -5.25
N ALA A 41 6.89 14.86 -4.62
CA ALA A 41 8.13 14.08 -4.70
C ALA A 41 7.95 12.66 -4.14
N VAL A 42 7.31 12.52 -2.96
CA VAL A 42 7.05 11.21 -2.36
C VAL A 42 6.08 10.40 -3.20
N MET A 43 4.98 11.00 -3.67
CA MET A 43 4.02 10.32 -4.56
C MET A 43 4.69 9.85 -5.85
N PHE A 44 5.55 10.68 -6.44
CA PHE A 44 6.30 10.34 -7.64
C PHE A 44 7.20 9.12 -7.42
N VAL A 45 7.94 9.07 -6.31
CA VAL A 45 8.78 7.92 -5.95
C VAL A 45 7.95 6.65 -5.77
N LEU A 46 6.80 6.73 -5.09
CA LEU A 46 5.89 5.60 -4.89
C LEU A 46 5.31 5.07 -6.22
N ILE A 47 5.04 5.96 -7.17
CA ILE A 47 4.59 5.60 -8.52
C ILE A 47 5.73 4.94 -9.30
N LEU A 48 6.93 5.50 -9.25
CA LEU A 48 8.12 4.97 -9.95
C LEU A 48 8.39 3.52 -9.58
N PHE A 49 8.31 3.17 -8.29
CA PHE A 49 8.53 1.79 -7.83
C PHE A 49 7.52 0.78 -8.42
N GLY A 50 6.36 1.23 -8.86
CA GLY A 50 5.34 0.40 -9.50
C GLY A 50 5.43 0.32 -11.04
N LEU A 51 6.44 0.95 -11.65
CA LEU A 51 6.59 0.93 -13.11
C LEU A 51 7.32 -0.33 -13.57
N ASP A 52 6.69 -1.09 -14.49
CA ASP A 52 7.27 -2.31 -15.07
C ASP A 52 8.69 -2.14 -15.62
N PRO A 53 9.04 -1.05 -16.36
CA PRO A 53 10.41 -0.86 -16.86
C PRO A 53 11.46 -0.75 -15.76
N LEU A 54 11.09 -0.17 -14.60
CA LEU A 54 11.99 -0.08 -13.46
C LEU A 54 12.16 -1.45 -12.78
N ILE A 55 11.06 -2.18 -12.60
CA ILE A 55 11.06 -3.50 -11.96
C ILE A 55 11.91 -4.49 -12.76
N VAL A 56 11.75 -4.52 -14.10
CA VAL A 56 12.48 -5.42 -15.00
C VAL A 56 13.97 -5.05 -15.10
N GLY A 57 14.31 -3.76 -14.96
CA GLY A 57 15.71 -3.29 -14.99
C GLY A 57 16.50 -3.55 -13.70
N LEU A 58 15.83 -3.96 -12.61
CA LEU A 58 16.47 -4.22 -11.32
C LEU A 58 16.82 -5.72 -11.15
N PRO A 59 17.83 -6.07 -10.32
CA PRO A 59 18.03 -7.44 -9.89
C PRO A 59 16.73 -8.03 -9.28
N PRO A 60 16.47 -9.36 -9.42
CA PRO A 60 15.19 -9.97 -9.05
C PRO A 60 14.71 -9.65 -7.63
N THR A 61 15.63 -9.62 -6.66
CA THR A 61 15.32 -9.29 -5.26
C THR A 61 14.88 -7.84 -5.09
N LEU A 62 15.56 -6.90 -5.74
CA LEU A 62 15.22 -5.48 -5.69
C LEU A 62 13.96 -5.17 -6.49
N GLY A 63 13.76 -5.84 -7.62
CA GLY A 63 12.54 -5.75 -8.42
C GLY A 63 11.30 -6.19 -7.63
N THR A 64 11.39 -7.28 -6.88
CA THR A 64 10.31 -7.74 -6.01
C THR A 64 9.99 -6.74 -4.89
N ILE A 65 11.02 -6.17 -4.26
CA ILE A 65 10.84 -5.13 -3.24
C ILE A 65 10.18 -3.89 -3.83
N ALA A 66 10.66 -3.42 -4.99
CA ALA A 66 10.10 -2.28 -5.70
C ALA A 66 8.62 -2.51 -6.06
N ALA A 67 8.28 -3.67 -6.63
CA ALA A 67 6.91 -4.04 -6.97
C ALA A 67 5.97 -4.05 -5.75
N ASN A 68 6.46 -4.54 -4.60
CA ASN A 68 5.68 -4.56 -3.36
C ASN A 68 5.50 -3.17 -2.71
N LEU A 69 6.40 -2.23 -2.98
CA LEU A 69 6.30 -0.84 -2.51
C LEU A 69 5.56 0.06 -3.50
N GLY A 70 5.48 -0.35 -4.76
CA GLY A 70 4.89 0.43 -5.84
C GLY A 70 3.37 0.53 -5.73
N VAL A 71 2.86 1.75 -5.70
CA VAL A 71 1.42 2.04 -5.69
C VAL A 71 0.75 1.56 -6.98
N LEU A 72 1.44 1.70 -8.11
CA LEU A 72 0.88 1.40 -9.42
C LEU A 72 0.66 -0.11 -9.62
N SER A 73 1.58 -0.94 -9.15
CA SER A 73 1.47 -2.41 -9.23
C SER A 73 0.22 -2.94 -8.52
N HIS A 74 -0.08 -2.42 -7.33
CA HIS A 74 -1.29 -2.78 -6.57
C HIS A 74 -2.57 -2.24 -7.23
N PHE A 75 -2.52 -1.03 -7.81
CA PHE A 75 -3.68 -0.46 -8.49
C PHE A 75 -4.03 -1.17 -9.79
N GLN A 76 -3.04 -1.63 -10.55
CA GLN A 76 -3.25 -2.34 -11.83
C GLN A 76 -4.04 -3.64 -11.64
N ASN A 77 -3.88 -4.35 -10.53
CA ASN A 77 -4.66 -5.54 -10.21
C ASN A 77 -6.15 -5.22 -10.09
N MET A 78 -6.50 -4.15 -9.37
CA MET A 78 -7.89 -3.69 -9.24
C MET A 78 -8.46 -3.17 -10.56
N GLY A 79 -7.61 -2.59 -11.42
CA GLY A 79 -7.98 -2.16 -12.78
C GLY A 79 -8.48 -3.30 -13.68
N ARG A 80 -8.07 -4.53 -13.41
CA ARG A 80 -8.52 -5.73 -14.13
C ARG A 80 -9.87 -6.29 -13.65
N GLY A 81 -10.50 -5.66 -12.66
CA GLY A 81 -11.78 -6.09 -12.12
C GLY A 81 -11.67 -7.12 -10.98
N VAL A 82 -10.49 -7.27 -10.41
CA VAL A 82 -10.23 -8.18 -9.29
C VAL A 82 -9.84 -7.34 -8.07
N ILE A 83 -10.60 -7.46 -6.99
CA ILE A 83 -10.23 -6.85 -5.72
C ILE A 83 -9.50 -7.90 -4.91
N ASP A 84 -8.20 -7.73 -4.78
CA ASP A 84 -7.37 -8.54 -3.89
C ASP A 84 -7.34 -7.91 -2.50
N LEU A 85 -7.57 -8.70 -1.47
CA LEU A 85 -7.49 -8.23 -0.08
C LEU A 85 -6.09 -7.70 0.24
N ARG A 86 -5.07 -8.27 -0.39
CA ARG A 86 -3.70 -7.81 -0.29
C ARG A 86 -3.55 -6.34 -0.73
N ASP A 87 -4.16 -5.97 -1.87
CA ASP A 87 -4.05 -4.62 -2.42
C ASP A 87 -4.82 -3.62 -1.53
N ALA A 88 -5.97 -4.04 -0.98
CA ALA A 88 -6.71 -3.22 -0.01
C ALA A 88 -5.90 -2.99 1.27
N ILE A 89 -5.28 -4.03 1.83
CA ILE A 89 -4.41 -3.93 3.00
C ILE A 89 -3.21 -3.01 2.71
N TYR A 90 -2.63 -3.09 1.51
CA TYR A 90 -1.53 -2.22 1.11
C TYR A 90 -1.93 -0.74 1.18
N PHE A 91 -3.03 -0.34 0.54
CA PHE A 91 -3.46 1.06 0.54
C PHE A 91 -3.86 1.56 1.93
N LEU A 92 -4.52 0.73 2.73
CA LEU A 92 -4.87 1.08 4.12
C LEU A 92 -3.61 1.20 4.99
N SER A 93 -2.64 0.30 4.83
CA SER A 93 -1.36 0.38 5.56
C SER A 93 -0.54 1.59 5.11
N LEU A 94 -0.53 1.92 3.82
CA LEU A 94 0.12 3.12 3.29
C LEU A 94 -0.46 4.38 3.94
N ALA A 95 -1.78 4.53 3.95
CA ALA A 95 -2.44 5.64 4.62
C ALA A 95 -2.11 5.66 6.13
N GLY A 96 -2.19 4.51 6.79
CA GLY A 96 -1.89 4.36 8.21
C GLY A 96 -0.46 4.75 8.59
N VAL A 97 0.52 4.34 7.80
CA VAL A 97 1.94 4.70 7.99
C VAL A 97 2.12 6.21 7.92
N PHE A 98 1.63 6.86 6.87
CA PHE A 98 1.80 8.29 6.72
C PHE A 98 0.99 9.09 7.75
N LEU A 99 -0.18 8.64 8.14
CA LEU A 99 -0.95 9.26 9.23
C LEU A 99 -0.25 9.08 10.60
N ALA A 100 0.35 7.93 10.87
CA ALA A 100 1.15 7.73 12.09
C ALA A 100 2.38 8.65 12.12
N LEU A 101 3.06 8.81 10.99
CA LEU A 101 4.16 9.75 10.85
C LEU A 101 3.70 11.21 11.02
N ALA A 102 2.56 11.59 10.44
CA ALA A 102 1.95 12.91 10.62
C ALA A 102 1.60 13.16 12.09
N TYR A 103 0.96 12.21 12.75
CA TYR A 103 0.65 12.29 14.17
C TYR A 103 1.92 12.47 15.02
N GLY A 104 2.96 11.67 14.74
CA GLY A 104 4.25 11.77 15.42
C GLY A 104 4.90 13.14 15.27
N THR A 105 4.88 13.71 14.07
CA THR A 105 5.45 15.05 13.82
C THR A 105 4.68 16.15 14.55
N LEU A 106 3.35 16.11 14.53
CA LEU A 106 2.49 17.09 15.18
C LEU A 106 2.59 17.01 16.71
N LEU A 107 2.57 15.78 17.25
CA LEU A 107 2.70 15.56 18.69
C LEU A 107 4.10 15.95 19.19
N GLY A 108 5.13 15.66 18.40
CA GLY A 108 6.50 16.06 18.71
C GLY A 108 6.71 17.57 18.81
N ARG A 109 5.90 18.36 18.09
CA ARG A 109 5.90 19.83 18.21
C ARG A 109 5.22 20.36 19.48
N LYS A 110 4.28 19.58 20.03
CA LYS A 110 3.51 19.97 21.24
C LYS A 110 4.16 19.51 22.55
N LEU A 111 5.00 18.46 22.47
CA LEU A 111 5.63 17.94 23.69
C LEU A 111 6.71 18.88 24.18
N ALA A 112 6.70 19.17 25.49
CA ALA A 112 7.77 19.86 26.18
C ALA A 112 9.12 19.13 25.96
N PRO A 113 10.27 19.83 26.00
CA PRO A 113 11.59 19.31 25.67
C PRO A 113 12.13 18.32 26.71
N GLY A 114 11.43 17.17 26.88
CA GLY A 114 11.84 16.07 27.74
C GLY A 114 12.36 14.88 26.93
N ARG A 115 13.62 14.45 27.14
CA ARG A 115 14.21 13.32 26.41
C ARG A 115 13.35 12.05 26.52
N ALA A 116 12.77 11.78 27.69
CA ALA A 116 11.95 10.60 27.93
C ALA A 116 10.62 10.62 27.15
N ALA A 117 9.92 11.78 27.11
CA ALA A 117 8.68 11.94 26.36
C ALA A 117 8.92 11.80 24.85
N ARG A 118 9.98 12.42 24.32
CA ARG A 118 10.38 12.33 22.93
C ARG A 118 10.75 10.89 22.54
N ARG A 119 11.50 10.18 23.40
CA ARG A 119 11.85 8.77 23.15
C ARG A 119 10.61 7.89 23.08
N ARG A 120 9.66 8.04 24.02
CA ARG A 120 8.38 7.28 24.01
C ARG A 120 7.59 7.52 22.73
N LEU A 121 7.52 8.77 22.26
CA LEU A 121 6.84 9.12 21.01
C LEU A 121 7.52 8.45 19.82
N VAL A 122 8.85 8.59 19.68
CA VAL A 122 9.59 7.98 18.56
C VAL A 122 9.43 6.46 18.56
N VAL A 123 9.55 5.81 19.72
CA VAL A 123 9.35 4.36 19.83
C VAL A 123 7.92 3.97 19.48
N GLY A 124 6.92 4.71 19.96
CA GLY A 124 5.51 4.44 19.65
C GLY A 124 5.19 4.54 18.17
N VAL A 125 5.66 5.62 17.51
CA VAL A 125 5.51 5.79 16.06
C VAL A 125 6.25 4.70 15.28
N ALA A 126 7.48 4.39 15.68
CA ALA A 126 8.28 3.34 15.04
C ALA A 126 7.60 1.97 15.15
N LEU A 127 7.03 1.63 16.33
CA LEU A 127 6.27 0.39 16.51
C LEU A 127 5.00 0.38 15.66
N ALA A 128 4.25 1.49 15.59
CA ALA A 128 3.06 1.58 14.75
C ALA A 128 3.40 1.37 13.26
N VAL A 129 4.45 2.02 12.77
CA VAL A 129 4.92 1.85 11.39
C VAL A 129 5.40 0.40 11.16
N ALA A 130 6.18 -0.16 12.08
CA ALA A 130 6.66 -1.55 11.98
C ALA A 130 5.49 -2.54 11.94
N THR A 131 4.46 -2.35 12.78
CA THR A 131 3.26 -3.20 12.78
C THR A 131 2.54 -3.13 11.44
N LEU A 132 2.35 -1.93 10.86
CA LEU A 132 1.70 -1.77 9.56
C LEU A 132 2.52 -2.41 8.42
N VAL A 133 3.84 -2.32 8.48
CA VAL A 133 4.73 -3.01 7.52
C VAL A 133 4.58 -4.52 7.64
N VAL A 134 4.59 -5.07 8.87
CA VAL A 134 4.41 -6.51 9.10
C VAL A 134 3.05 -6.98 8.60
N VAL A 135 1.97 -6.23 8.89
CA VAL A 135 0.61 -6.54 8.38
C VAL A 135 0.60 -6.56 6.85
N ASN A 136 1.29 -5.62 6.20
CA ASN A 136 1.41 -5.60 4.74
C ASN A 136 2.16 -6.84 4.21
N LEU A 137 3.28 -7.21 4.83
CA LEU A 137 4.05 -8.39 4.46
C LEU A 137 3.24 -9.68 4.69
N MET A 138 2.51 -9.78 5.81
CA MET A 138 1.62 -10.91 6.09
C MET A 138 0.42 -10.94 5.14
N GLY A 139 -0.08 -9.81 4.72
CA GLY A 139 -1.17 -9.69 3.74
C GLY A 139 -0.86 -10.40 2.41
N SER A 140 0.43 -10.53 2.06
CA SER A 140 0.86 -11.27 0.88
C SER A 140 0.55 -12.79 0.94
N HIS A 141 0.33 -13.34 2.13
CA HIS A 141 -0.04 -14.73 2.37
C HIS A 141 -1.55 -14.96 2.49
N ILE A 142 -2.35 -13.88 2.51
CA ILE A 142 -3.80 -13.99 2.65
C ILE A 142 -4.42 -14.07 1.24
N ASN A 143 -4.92 -15.24 0.89
CA ASN A 143 -5.57 -15.51 -0.38
C ASN A 143 -7.05 -15.09 -0.35
N GLY A 144 -7.31 -13.79 -0.22
CA GLY A 144 -8.66 -13.22 -0.32
C GLY A 144 -8.83 -12.48 -1.64
N ARG A 145 -9.38 -13.14 -2.66
CA ARG A 145 -9.62 -12.54 -3.98
C ARG A 145 -11.11 -12.49 -4.27
N LEU A 146 -11.62 -11.30 -4.54
CA LEU A 146 -12.98 -11.07 -5.05
C LEU A 146 -12.89 -10.83 -6.57
N ASP A 147 -13.30 -11.83 -7.33
CA ASP A 147 -13.37 -11.76 -8.78
C ASP A 147 -14.74 -11.21 -9.20
N LEU A 148 -14.76 -9.96 -9.63
CA LEU A 148 -15.95 -9.26 -10.11
C LEU A 148 -16.05 -9.28 -11.64
N THR A 149 -15.20 -10.04 -12.32
CA THR A 149 -15.22 -10.10 -13.78
C THR A 149 -16.42 -10.89 -14.30
N PRO A 150 -16.98 -10.53 -15.47
CA PRO A 150 -18.00 -11.35 -16.13
C PRO A 150 -17.45 -12.73 -16.43
N GLY A 151 -18.10 -13.79 -15.88
CA GLY A 151 -17.67 -15.18 -16.08
C GLY A 151 -16.53 -15.65 -15.17
N HIS A 152 -16.16 -14.91 -14.13
CA HIS A 152 -15.13 -15.30 -13.15
C HIS A 152 -13.81 -15.74 -13.81
N MET A 153 -13.30 -14.95 -14.75
CA MET A 153 -12.14 -15.29 -15.60
C MET A 153 -10.84 -15.50 -14.81
N TYR A 154 -10.78 -15.04 -13.57
CA TYR A 154 -9.61 -15.19 -12.68
C TYR A 154 -9.83 -16.18 -11.54
N THR A 155 -10.96 -16.90 -11.56
CA THR A 155 -11.26 -18.01 -10.63
C THR A 155 -11.26 -19.33 -11.37
N LEU A 156 -10.57 -20.35 -10.85
CA LEU A 156 -10.58 -21.69 -11.41
C LEU A 156 -12.02 -22.25 -11.39
N SER A 157 -12.47 -22.79 -12.50
CA SER A 157 -13.76 -23.49 -12.57
C SER A 157 -13.76 -24.67 -11.60
N SER A 158 -14.96 -25.10 -11.16
CA SER A 158 -15.11 -26.26 -10.27
C SER A 158 -14.47 -27.52 -10.84
N GLY A 159 -14.56 -27.73 -12.17
CA GLY A 159 -13.92 -28.85 -12.85
C GLY A 159 -12.39 -28.78 -12.82
N THR A 160 -11.82 -27.60 -13.04
CA THR A 160 -10.37 -27.40 -12.98
C THR A 160 -9.83 -27.59 -11.55
N LYS A 161 -10.58 -27.13 -10.53
CA LYS A 161 -10.22 -27.39 -9.12
C LYS A 161 -10.17 -28.88 -8.81
N GLN A 162 -11.17 -29.64 -9.24
CA GLN A 162 -11.19 -31.12 -9.05
C GLN A 162 -10.01 -31.83 -9.71
N ILE A 163 -9.58 -31.36 -10.88
CA ILE A 163 -8.41 -31.91 -11.56
C ILE A 163 -7.12 -31.56 -10.80
N VAL A 164 -6.97 -30.32 -10.34
CA VAL A 164 -5.79 -29.88 -9.58
C VAL A 164 -5.70 -30.61 -8.25
N ASP A 165 -6.83 -30.75 -7.53
CA ASP A 165 -6.89 -31.46 -6.24
C ASP A 165 -6.66 -32.97 -6.37
N ALA A 166 -6.84 -33.53 -7.58
CA ALA A 166 -6.58 -34.94 -7.88
C ALA A 166 -5.15 -35.23 -8.36
N LEU A 167 -4.33 -34.17 -8.59
CA LEU A 167 -2.92 -34.32 -8.95
C LEU A 167 -2.12 -34.66 -7.68
N PRO A 168 -1.31 -35.76 -7.70
CA PRO A 168 -0.42 -36.02 -6.58
C PRO A 168 0.63 -34.88 -6.48
N ASP A 169 0.90 -34.46 -5.23
CA ASP A 169 1.98 -33.54 -4.93
C ASP A 169 3.29 -34.11 -5.49
N VAL A 170 3.88 -33.37 -6.46
CA VAL A 170 5.18 -33.69 -7.06
C VAL A 170 6.26 -32.89 -6.37
#